data_13d731992fe59fd9993d72f17130cbae
#
_entry.id   13d731992fe59fd9993d72f17130cbae
#
_cell.length_a   1.000
_cell.length_b   1.000
_cell.length_c   1.000
_cell.angle_alpha   90.00
_cell.angle_beta   90.00
_cell.angle_gamma   90.00
#
_symmetry.space_group_name_H-M   'P 1'
#
loop_
_entity.id
_entity.type
_entity.pdbx_description
1 polymer ?
#
loop_
_entity_poly.entity_id
_entity_poly.type
_entity_poly.pdbx_seq_one_letter_code
_entity_poly.pdbx_strand_id
1 'polypeptide(L)'
;GLGIFGMVGVFILVFFFGLKPGNLPIDVMLIIVSVITAASALQAAGGLDYLVGLAAKFLRKHPNHITYFGPLTTWLFCIVAGTAHTCYSLLPIISEIATNSKIRPERPLGVSTVSASLGITCSPVSAATAAIISTDLLGGAGIELKHILLVGIPASLIGILIAAFLQNRIGKELQEDEIYLQKVKEGIINPEKDSKLIDEMIKNPNPRAKYAVMAFLFGVLAVVVYGSFPSIRPSFMLDGELHRVSMPEIIEIIMMSVAALILFVGKAKVGDAVKGNVFAAGMNAMVAIFGIAWMGDTFFNGNLAFFKEGIASVVSQYPFLFAIALFIMSIMLFSQAATVRTLYPLGIGLGISPLALVAMFPAVNGYFFLPNYPTAVAAINFDRTGSTRIGRFVINHSFQLAGFTTTIVSIGVGYLIIQFL
;
A
#
# COMPACT_ATOMS: atom_id res chain seq x y z
N GLY A 1 -6.61 14.66 10.43
CA GLY A 1 -7.53 15.57 9.86
C GLY A 1 -8.69 14.97 9.07
N LEU A 2 -8.45 14.36 7.90
CA LEU A 2 -9.51 13.99 6.93
C LEU A 2 -10.64 13.15 7.54
N GLY A 3 -10.34 12.12 8.33
CA GLY A 3 -11.37 11.29 8.95
C GLY A 3 -12.29 12.05 9.89
N ILE A 4 -11.74 12.99 10.66
CA ILE A 4 -12.54 13.83 11.57
C ILE A 4 -13.50 14.74 10.78
N PHE A 5 -13.01 15.33 9.68
CA PHE A 5 -13.87 16.11 8.78
C PHE A 5 -14.88 15.24 8.03
N GLY A 6 -14.57 13.98 7.74
CA GLY A 6 -15.53 13.01 7.23
C GLY A 6 -16.72 12.82 8.18
N MET A 7 -16.48 12.78 9.49
CA MET A 7 -17.57 12.71 10.48
C MET A 7 -18.46 13.97 10.49
N VAL A 8 -17.88 15.15 10.27
CA VAL A 8 -18.68 16.37 10.07
C VAL A 8 -19.56 16.22 8.81
N GLY A 9 -19.01 15.62 7.75
CA GLY A 9 -19.80 15.30 6.55
C GLY A 9 -20.95 14.34 6.84
N VAL A 10 -20.73 13.25 7.58
CA VAL A 10 -21.81 12.34 8.02
C VAL A 10 -22.89 13.11 8.80
N PHE A 11 -22.46 13.94 9.74
CA PHE A 11 -23.39 14.76 10.52
C PHE A 11 -24.27 15.64 9.61
N ILE A 12 -23.67 16.34 8.66
CA ILE A 12 -24.41 17.18 7.71
C ILE A 12 -25.37 16.35 6.85
N LEU A 13 -24.89 15.22 6.27
CA LEU A 13 -25.70 14.36 5.42
C LEU A 13 -26.92 13.79 6.17
N VAL A 14 -26.75 13.39 7.42
CA VAL A 14 -27.81 12.76 8.21
C VAL A 14 -28.76 13.81 8.80
N PHE A 15 -28.25 14.84 9.47
CA PHE A 15 -29.09 15.76 10.25
C PHE A 15 -29.65 16.92 9.43
N PHE A 16 -28.99 17.33 8.34
CA PHE A 16 -29.49 18.42 7.49
C PHE A 16 -30.12 17.93 6.20
N PHE A 17 -29.55 16.89 5.58
CA PHE A 17 -30.12 16.33 4.34
C PHE A 17 -31.02 15.13 4.56
N GLY A 18 -31.17 14.64 5.80
CA GLY A 18 -32.06 13.54 6.15
C GLY A 18 -31.70 12.18 5.51
N LEU A 19 -30.45 12.00 5.10
CA LEU A 19 -30.01 10.74 4.55
C LEU A 19 -29.89 9.68 5.64
N LYS A 20 -30.25 8.43 5.32
CA LYS A 20 -30.02 7.30 6.23
C LYS A 20 -28.51 7.09 6.38
N PRO A 21 -27.97 6.97 7.61
CA PRO A 21 -26.58 6.62 7.81
C PRO A 21 -26.22 5.32 7.07
N GLY A 22 -25.11 5.33 6.34
CA GLY A 22 -24.60 4.15 5.67
C GLY A 22 -24.00 3.14 6.65
N ASN A 23 -23.41 2.07 6.12
CA ASN A 23 -22.81 1.01 6.91
C ASN A 23 -21.47 1.46 7.50
N LEU A 24 -21.28 1.19 8.79
CA LEU A 24 -20.01 1.41 9.47
C LEU A 24 -19.03 0.27 9.14
N PRO A 25 -17.82 0.54 8.65
CA PRO A 25 -16.86 -0.50 8.24
C PRO A 25 -16.13 -1.15 9.45
N ILE A 26 -16.87 -1.78 10.37
CA ILE A 26 -16.33 -2.30 11.63
C ILE A 26 -15.28 -3.37 11.40
N ASP A 27 -15.57 -4.38 10.57
CA ASP A 27 -14.64 -5.48 10.27
C ASP A 27 -13.30 -4.95 9.75
N VAL A 28 -13.35 -3.99 8.81
CA VAL A 28 -12.13 -3.37 8.26
C VAL A 28 -11.34 -2.64 9.34
N MET A 29 -12.00 -1.96 10.25
CA MET A 29 -11.36 -1.25 11.36
C MET A 29 -10.68 -2.24 12.32
N LEU A 30 -11.32 -3.36 12.66
CA LEU A 30 -10.76 -4.39 13.52
C LEU A 30 -9.58 -5.11 12.87
N ILE A 31 -9.69 -5.44 11.58
CA ILE A 31 -8.55 -6.00 10.81
C ILE A 31 -7.36 -5.04 10.84
N ILE A 32 -7.59 -3.74 10.59
CA ILE A 32 -6.53 -2.74 10.62
C ILE A 32 -5.85 -2.70 11.98
N VAL A 33 -6.60 -2.65 13.07
CA VAL A 33 -6.05 -2.65 14.43
C VAL A 33 -5.18 -3.89 14.66
N SER A 34 -5.66 -5.07 14.26
CA SER A 34 -4.96 -6.34 14.45
C SER A 34 -3.64 -6.40 13.68
N VAL A 35 -3.68 -6.06 12.39
CA VAL A 35 -2.48 -6.07 11.53
C VAL A 35 -1.46 -5.03 11.98
N ILE A 36 -1.91 -3.82 12.30
CA ILE A 36 -1.03 -2.74 12.75
C ILE A 36 -0.39 -3.09 14.09
N THR A 37 -1.11 -3.74 14.98
CA THR A 37 -0.55 -4.20 16.26
C THR A 37 0.57 -5.21 16.03
N ALA A 38 0.40 -6.16 15.10
CA ALA A 38 1.46 -7.11 14.74
C ALA A 38 2.67 -6.43 14.08
N ALA A 39 2.44 -5.51 13.14
CA ALA A 39 3.50 -4.77 12.47
C ALA A 39 4.25 -3.84 13.44
N SER A 40 3.55 -3.24 14.40
CA SER A 40 4.15 -2.40 15.44
C SER A 40 4.95 -3.22 16.47
N ALA A 41 4.47 -4.40 16.81
CA ALA A 41 5.22 -5.35 17.63
C ALA A 41 6.52 -5.78 16.91
N LEU A 42 6.45 -6.03 15.59
CA LEU A 42 7.62 -6.32 14.76
C LEU A 42 8.60 -5.16 14.76
N GLN A 43 8.12 -3.91 14.63
CA GLN A 43 8.95 -2.71 14.72
C GLN A 43 9.64 -2.61 16.09
N ALA A 44 8.90 -2.74 17.18
CA ALA A 44 9.42 -2.67 18.54
C ALA A 44 10.45 -3.77 18.85
N ALA A 45 10.31 -4.94 18.22
CA ALA A 45 11.26 -6.04 18.31
C ALA A 45 12.53 -5.84 17.44
N GLY A 46 12.62 -4.75 16.67
CA GLY A 46 13.70 -4.49 15.72
C GLY A 46 13.64 -5.33 14.44
N GLY A 47 12.50 -5.98 14.19
CA GLY A 47 12.33 -6.86 13.05
C GLY A 47 12.33 -6.12 11.72
N LEU A 48 11.79 -4.91 11.67
CA LEU A 48 11.84 -4.08 10.46
C LEU A 48 13.28 -3.70 10.10
N ASP A 49 14.09 -3.31 11.10
CA ASP A 49 15.49 -2.96 10.87
C ASP A 49 16.31 -4.16 10.41
N TYR A 50 16.01 -5.35 10.96
CA TYR A 50 16.62 -6.61 10.51
C TYR A 50 16.30 -6.91 9.05
N LEU A 51 15.04 -6.77 8.64
CA LEU A 51 14.63 -6.94 7.25
C LEU A 51 15.31 -5.93 6.33
N VAL A 52 15.37 -4.66 6.74
CA VAL A 52 16.04 -3.59 6.01
C VAL A 52 17.53 -3.88 5.85
N GLY A 53 18.19 -4.41 6.89
CA GLY A 53 19.58 -4.85 6.81
C GLY A 53 19.81 -5.99 5.80
N LEU A 54 18.88 -6.94 5.68
CA LEU A 54 18.93 -7.99 4.66
C LEU A 54 18.74 -7.41 3.25
N ALA A 55 17.78 -6.50 3.08
CA ALA A 55 17.55 -5.81 1.82
C ALA A 55 18.78 -5.01 1.38
N ALA A 56 19.41 -4.25 2.28
CA ALA A 56 20.61 -3.51 1.99
C ALA A 56 21.76 -4.39 1.50
N LYS A 57 21.97 -5.54 2.15
CA LYS A 57 22.97 -6.53 1.71
C LYS A 57 22.68 -7.07 0.32
N PHE A 58 21.42 -7.36 0.01
CA PHE A 58 21.02 -7.83 -1.31
C PHE A 58 21.21 -6.76 -2.39
N LEU A 59 20.73 -5.54 -2.13
CA LEU A 59 20.80 -4.44 -3.09
C LEU A 59 22.25 -4.03 -3.40
N ARG A 60 23.13 -4.00 -2.37
CA ARG A 60 24.56 -3.69 -2.54
C ARG A 60 25.34 -4.76 -3.32
N LYS A 61 24.80 -5.99 -3.45
CA LYS A 61 25.38 -7.02 -4.33
C LYS A 61 25.04 -6.81 -5.80
N HIS A 62 23.98 -6.05 -6.08
CA HIS A 62 23.47 -5.82 -7.44
C HIS A 62 23.30 -4.34 -7.77
N PRO A 63 24.33 -3.51 -7.55
CA PRO A 63 24.21 -2.06 -7.62
C PRO A 63 23.82 -1.53 -9.01
N ASN A 64 24.34 -2.18 -10.08
CA ASN A 64 24.04 -1.78 -11.46
C ASN A 64 22.57 -2.00 -11.88
N HIS A 65 21.83 -2.80 -11.12
CA HIS A 65 20.42 -3.10 -11.36
C HIS A 65 19.50 -2.46 -10.34
N ILE A 66 19.96 -1.43 -9.63
CA ILE A 66 19.20 -0.79 -8.54
C ILE A 66 17.85 -0.24 -9.00
N THR A 67 17.73 0.19 -10.28
CA THR A 67 16.47 0.69 -10.85
C THR A 67 15.40 -0.40 -10.93
N TYR A 68 15.77 -1.68 -10.94
CA TYR A 68 14.86 -2.81 -10.91
C TYR A 68 14.72 -3.39 -9.50
N PHE A 69 15.84 -3.71 -8.85
CA PHE A 69 15.82 -4.37 -7.55
C PHE A 69 15.38 -3.48 -6.40
N GLY A 70 15.62 -2.16 -6.47
CA GLY A 70 15.12 -1.21 -5.49
C GLY A 70 13.59 -1.22 -5.39
N PRO A 71 12.87 -0.98 -6.51
CA PRO A 71 11.42 -1.05 -6.57
C PRO A 71 10.83 -2.41 -6.18
N LEU A 72 11.41 -3.51 -6.68
CA LEU A 72 10.95 -4.87 -6.36
C LEU A 72 11.11 -5.19 -4.87
N THR A 73 12.22 -4.79 -4.26
CA THR A 73 12.44 -4.95 -2.82
C THR A 73 11.44 -4.13 -2.03
N THR A 74 11.20 -2.88 -2.43
CA THR A 74 10.21 -2.00 -1.79
C THR A 74 8.80 -2.57 -1.88
N TRP A 75 8.41 -3.04 -3.07
CA TRP A 75 7.13 -3.69 -3.31
C TRP A 75 6.94 -4.93 -2.44
N LEU A 76 7.93 -5.82 -2.40
CA LEU A 76 7.89 -7.04 -1.58
C LEU A 76 7.75 -6.71 -0.08
N PHE A 77 8.49 -5.72 0.40
CA PHE A 77 8.40 -5.28 1.81
C PHE A 77 7.02 -4.75 2.14
N CYS A 78 6.41 -3.98 1.23
CA CYS A 78 5.08 -3.43 1.44
C CYS A 78 3.99 -4.52 1.36
N ILE A 79 4.16 -5.56 0.52
CA ILE A 79 3.28 -6.74 0.53
C ILE A 79 3.33 -7.43 1.90
N VAL A 80 4.53 -7.72 2.37
CA VAL A 80 4.73 -8.45 3.63
C VAL A 80 4.23 -7.63 4.82
N ALA A 81 4.58 -6.35 4.89
CA ALA A 81 4.23 -5.49 6.02
C ALA A 81 2.80 -4.94 5.99
N GLY A 82 2.10 -5.01 4.87
CA GLY A 82 0.76 -4.44 4.70
C GLY A 82 0.70 -2.90 4.72
N THR A 83 1.85 -2.24 4.62
CA THR A 83 1.95 -0.78 4.72
C THR A 83 3.08 -0.22 3.86
N ALA A 84 2.88 0.99 3.28
CA ALA A 84 3.93 1.70 2.53
C ALA A 84 5.01 2.33 3.44
N HIS A 85 4.80 2.38 4.75
CA HIS A 85 5.76 3.02 5.64
C HIS A 85 7.13 2.33 5.69
N THR A 86 7.20 1.05 5.34
CA THR A 86 8.46 0.31 5.22
C THR A 86 9.40 0.90 4.15
N CYS A 87 8.87 1.60 3.16
CA CYS A 87 9.69 2.22 2.12
C CYS A 87 10.61 3.32 2.66
N TYR A 88 10.23 4.02 3.76
CA TYR A 88 11.07 5.06 4.34
C TYR A 88 12.46 4.55 4.77
N SER A 89 12.55 3.31 5.20
CA SER A 89 13.81 2.68 5.57
C SER A 89 14.63 2.20 4.36
N LEU A 90 13.98 1.98 3.22
CA LEU A 90 14.64 1.50 2.00
C LEU A 90 15.08 2.62 1.07
N LEU A 91 14.32 3.72 0.98
CA LEU A 91 14.62 4.84 0.09
C LEU A 91 16.02 5.44 0.27
N PRO A 92 16.52 5.68 1.52
CA PRO A 92 17.88 6.17 1.72
C PRO A 92 18.94 5.22 1.18
N ILE A 93 18.74 3.90 1.37
CA ILE A 93 19.65 2.85 0.90
C ILE A 93 19.67 2.79 -0.63
N ILE A 94 18.48 2.85 -1.24
CA ILE A 94 18.34 2.87 -2.71
C ILE A 94 19.04 4.12 -3.29
N SER A 95 18.86 5.29 -2.65
CA SER A 95 19.50 6.54 -3.06
C SER A 95 21.02 6.46 -2.96
N GLU A 96 21.56 5.94 -1.84
CA GLU A 96 22.98 5.73 -1.63
C GLU A 96 23.59 4.82 -2.69
N ILE A 97 23.01 3.64 -2.90
CA ILE A 97 23.51 2.67 -3.88
C ILE A 97 23.47 3.24 -5.30
N ALA A 98 22.39 3.91 -5.67
CA ALA A 98 22.27 4.56 -6.98
C ALA A 98 23.37 5.61 -7.18
N THR A 99 23.56 6.52 -6.20
CA THR A 99 24.58 7.55 -6.24
C THR A 99 25.99 6.98 -6.36
N ASN A 100 26.32 5.97 -5.54
CA ASN A 100 27.63 5.31 -5.54
C ASN A 100 27.90 4.56 -6.87
N SER A 101 26.85 4.05 -7.49
CA SER A 101 26.91 3.35 -8.79
C SER A 101 26.80 4.31 -9.99
N LYS A 102 26.76 5.62 -9.74
CA LYS A 102 26.62 6.68 -10.74
C LYS A 102 25.31 6.60 -11.53
N ILE A 103 24.33 5.89 -11.00
CA ILE A 103 22.97 5.85 -11.52
C ILE A 103 22.19 7.01 -10.94
N ARG A 104 21.43 7.72 -11.77
CA ARG A 104 20.57 8.83 -11.35
C ARG A 104 19.52 8.34 -10.34
N PRO A 105 19.54 8.80 -9.06
CA PRO A 105 18.63 8.31 -8.01
C PRO A 105 17.15 8.50 -8.32
N GLU A 106 16.78 9.52 -9.12
CA GLU A 106 15.43 9.72 -9.62
C GLU A 106 14.82 8.44 -10.24
N ARG A 107 15.64 7.63 -10.91
CA ARG A 107 15.20 6.42 -11.59
C ARG A 107 14.67 5.36 -10.61
N PRO A 108 15.50 4.82 -9.70
CA PRO A 108 15.02 3.83 -8.74
C PRO A 108 14.07 4.41 -7.69
N LEU A 109 14.26 5.65 -7.23
CA LEU A 109 13.39 6.27 -6.22
C LEU A 109 11.99 6.53 -6.73
N GLY A 110 11.86 7.02 -7.98
CA GLY A 110 10.57 7.28 -8.61
C GLY A 110 9.72 6.02 -8.68
N VAL A 111 10.31 4.91 -9.16
CA VAL A 111 9.60 3.63 -9.26
C VAL A 111 9.37 3.00 -7.88
N SER A 112 10.35 3.05 -6.96
CA SER A 112 10.21 2.48 -5.60
C SER A 112 9.06 3.11 -4.82
N THR A 113 8.91 4.43 -4.93
CA THR A 113 7.82 5.17 -4.26
C THR A 113 6.44 4.69 -4.71
N VAL A 114 6.26 4.47 -6.00
CA VAL A 114 4.99 3.96 -6.56
C VAL A 114 4.81 2.48 -6.26
N SER A 115 5.88 1.70 -6.33
CA SER A 115 5.88 0.27 -6.00
C SER A 115 5.46 0.00 -4.55
N ALA A 116 5.80 0.90 -3.62
CA ALA A 116 5.32 0.82 -2.24
C ALA A 116 3.80 0.80 -2.15
N SER A 117 3.13 1.68 -2.88
CA SER A 117 1.66 1.75 -2.91
C SER A 117 1.03 0.53 -3.59
N LEU A 118 1.62 0.07 -4.71
CA LEU A 118 1.18 -1.17 -5.37
C LEU A 118 1.36 -2.41 -4.48
N GLY A 119 2.43 -2.46 -3.68
CA GLY A 119 2.65 -3.54 -2.72
C GLY A 119 1.50 -3.67 -1.71
N ILE A 120 0.91 -2.56 -1.26
CA ILE A 120 -0.25 -2.58 -0.35
C ILE A 120 -1.46 -3.23 -1.02
N THR A 121 -1.74 -2.92 -2.30
CA THR A 121 -2.88 -3.51 -3.03
C THR A 121 -2.72 -5.00 -3.33
N CYS A 122 -1.52 -5.54 -3.14
CA CYS A 122 -1.22 -6.96 -3.26
C CYS A 122 -0.96 -7.64 -1.90
N SER A 123 -1.08 -6.90 -0.79
CA SER A 123 -0.78 -7.45 0.53
C SER A 123 -1.97 -8.20 1.11
N PRO A 124 -1.77 -9.44 1.59
CA PRO A 124 -2.82 -10.21 2.25
C PRO A 124 -3.24 -9.63 3.61
N VAL A 125 -2.44 -8.74 4.16
CA VAL A 125 -2.62 -8.15 5.49
C VAL A 125 -2.80 -6.63 5.44
N SER A 126 -3.09 -6.05 4.26
CA SER A 126 -3.33 -4.60 4.17
C SER A 126 -4.78 -4.22 4.46
N ALA A 127 -4.95 -3.01 4.95
CA ALA A 127 -6.27 -2.40 5.14
C ALA A 127 -7.09 -2.33 3.84
N ALA A 128 -6.43 -2.13 2.71
CA ALA A 128 -7.09 -2.01 1.41
C ALA A 128 -7.63 -3.36 0.92
N THR A 129 -6.84 -4.42 1.05
CA THR A 129 -7.26 -5.80 0.75
C THR A 129 -8.37 -6.24 1.70
N ALA A 130 -8.22 -5.96 2.99
CA ALA A 130 -9.25 -6.23 3.99
C ALA A 130 -10.59 -5.56 3.64
N ALA A 131 -10.54 -4.31 3.18
CA ALA A 131 -11.73 -3.59 2.75
C ALA A 131 -12.44 -4.30 1.59
N ILE A 132 -11.69 -4.80 0.58
CA ILE A 132 -12.27 -5.48 -0.58
C ILE A 132 -12.93 -6.81 -0.20
N ILE A 133 -12.26 -7.62 0.62
CA ILE A 133 -12.74 -8.98 0.98
C ILE A 133 -13.77 -8.97 2.12
N SER A 134 -14.15 -7.81 2.63
CA SER A 134 -15.20 -7.70 3.66
C SER A 134 -16.53 -8.19 3.08
N THR A 135 -17.36 -8.80 3.94
CA THR A 135 -18.64 -9.42 3.55
C THR A 135 -19.65 -8.43 3.02
N ASP A 136 -19.59 -7.20 3.45
CA ASP A 136 -20.43 -6.08 3.01
C ASP A 136 -19.94 -5.42 1.70
N LEU A 137 -18.85 -5.94 1.11
CA LEU A 137 -18.29 -5.46 -0.16
C LEU A 137 -18.14 -6.63 -1.15
N LEU A 138 -16.96 -6.83 -1.74
CA LEU A 138 -16.76 -7.89 -2.73
C LEU A 138 -16.71 -9.30 -2.13
N GLY A 139 -16.39 -9.43 -0.84
CA GLY A 139 -16.42 -10.71 -0.13
C GLY A 139 -17.81 -11.34 -0.15
N GLY A 140 -18.88 -10.54 0.02
CA GLY A 140 -20.27 -10.99 -0.14
C GLY A 140 -20.65 -11.41 -1.57
N ALA A 141 -19.88 -10.94 -2.58
CA ALA A 141 -20.02 -11.34 -3.97
C ALA A 141 -19.07 -12.51 -4.37
N GLY A 142 -18.47 -13.20 -3.41
CA GLY A 142 -17.61 -14.36 -3.63
C GLY A 142 -16.15 -14.05 -3.95
N ILE A 143 -15.70 -12.81 -3.83
CA ILE A 143 -14.29 -12.46 -3.96
C ILE A 143 -13.54 -12.84 -2.69
N GLU A 144 -12.56 -13.69 -2.85
CA GLU A 144 -11.67 -14.15 -1.79
C GLU A 144 -10.26 -13.55 -1.94
N LEU A 145 -9.45 -13.65 -0.91
CA LEU A 145 -8.05 -13.17 -0.92
C LEU A 145 -7.25 -13.71 -2.10
N LYS A 146 -7.46 -14.99 -2.47
CA LYS A 146 -6.77 -15.60 -3.62
C LYS A 146 -6.97 -14.84 -4.93
N HIS A 147 -8.17 -14.31 -5.19
CA HIS A 147 -8.47 -13.56 -6.41
C HIS A 147 -7.64 -12.27 -6.47
N ILE A 148 -7.53 -11.55 -5.33
CA ILE A 148 -6.72 -10.34 -5.23
C ILE A 148 -5.24 -10.65 -5.43
N LEU A 149 -4.73 -11.72 -4.83
CA LEU A 149 -3.31 -12.09 -4.95
C LEU A 149 -2.98 -12.59 -6.35
N LEU A 150 -3.83 -13.45 -6.95
CA LEU A 150 -3.62 -14.00 -8.30
C LEU A 150 -3.66 -12.93 -9.38
N VAL A 151 -4.50 -11.91 -9.21
CA VAL A 151 -4.56 -10.78 -10.15
C VAL A 151 -3.49 -9.74 -9.82
N GLY A 152 -3.43 -9.31 -8.57
CA GLY A 152 -2.63 -8.16 -8.16
C GLY A 152 -1.12 -8.40 -8.22
N ILE A 153 -0.63 -9.56 -7.76
CA ILE A 153 0.81 -9.84 -7.71
C ILE A 153 1.43 -9.84 -9.12
N PRO A 154 0.96 -10.62 -10.09
CA PRO A 154 1.57 -10.60 -11.42
C PRO A 154 1.32 -9.27 -12.15
N ALA A 155 0.14 -8.66 -11.99
CA ALA A 155 -0.17 -7.38 -12.63
C ALA A 155 0.76 -6.26 -12.14
N SER A 156 0.95 -6.13 -10.83
CA SER A 156 1.84 -5.12 -10.26
C SER A 156 3.31 -5.40 -10.57
N LEU A 157 3.74 -6.67 -10.55
CA LEU A 157 5.10 -7.05 -10.89
C LEU A 157 5.45 -6.62 -12.33
N ILE A 158 4.59 -6.93 -13.29
CA ILE A 158 4.76 -6.55 -14.70
C ILE A 158 4.76 -5.02 -14.83
N GLY A 159 3.82 -4.34 -14.16
CA GLY A 159 3.75 -2.87 -14.16
C GLY A 159 5.03 -2.22 -13.64
N ILE A 160 5.58 -2.72 -12.54
CA ILE A 160 6.83 -2.23 -11.94
C ILE A 160 8.02 -2.46 -12.87
N LEU A 161 8.13 -3.64 -13.48
CA LEU A 161 9.24 -3.97 -14.38
C LEU A 161 9.23 -3.07 -15.63
N ILE A 162 8.06 -2.84 -16.22
CA ILE A 162 7.91 -1.93 -17.37
C ILE A 162 8.21 -0.50 -16.97
N ALA A 163 7.73 -0.05 -15.81
CA ALA A 163 8.04 1.30 -15.32
C ALA A 163 9.54 1.48 -15.06
N ALA A 164 10.20 0.49 -14.43
CA ALA A 164 11.64 0.51 -14.21
C ALA A 164 12.44 0.56 -15.53
N PHE A 165 11.99 -0.20 -16.53
CA PHE A 165 12.59 -0.19 -17.86
C PHE A 165 12.47 1.19 -18.54
N LEU A 166 11.31 1.82 -18.50
CA LEU A 166 11.10 3.15 -19.05
C LEU A 166 11.87 4.21 -18.26
N GLN A 167 11.78 4.15 -16.92
CA GLN A 167 12.44 5.10 -16.05
C GLN A 167 13.96 5.06 -16.18
N ASN A 168 14.54 3.88 -16.47
CA ASN A 168 15.98 3.72 -16.67
C ASN A 168 16.52 4.48 -17.89
N ARG A 169 15.63 4.94 -18.79
CA ARG A 169 15.98 5.72 -20.00
C ARG A 169 15.76 7.23 -19.83
N ILE A 170 15.31 7.67 -18.67
CA ILE A 170 14.99 9.09 -18.45
C ILE A 170 16.15 9.81 -17.77
N GLY A 171 16.28 11.08 -18.14
CA GLY A 171 17.26 12.01 -17.58
C GLY A 171 18.68 11.72 -18.05
N LYS A 172 19.54 12.74 -17.92
CA LYS A 172 20.98 12.62 -18.17
C LYS A 172 21.62 11.64 -17.17
N GLU A 173 22.69 11.02 -17.56
CA GLU A 173 23.50 10.26 -16.61
C GLU A 173 23.99 11.16 -15.48
N LEU A 174 24.16 10.61 -14.28
CA LEU A 174 24.50 11.40 -13.10
C LEU A 174 25.83 12.14 -13.26
N GLN A 175 26.76 11.55 -14.01
CA GLN A 175 28.07 12.14 -14.31
C GLN A 175 28.00 13.35 -15.27
N GLU A 176 26.90 13.52 -16.00
CA GLU A 176 26.64 14.62 -16.92
C GLU A 176 25.72 15.69 -16.30
N ASP A 177 25.26 15.48 -15.05
CA ASP A 177 24.37 16.41 -14.36
C ASP A 177 25.19 17.50 -13.65
N GLU A 178 25.07 18.72 -14.16
CA GLU A 178 25.83 19.89 -13.68
C GLU A 178 25.55 20.17 -12.19
N ILE A 179 24.29 19.97 -11.74
CA ILE A 179 23.88 20.19 -10.34
C ILE A 179 24.57 19.17 -9.44
N TYR A 180 24.61 17.92 -9.84
CA TYR A 180 25.31 16.87 -9.10
C TYR A 180 26.82 17.16 -9.02
N LEU A 181 27.44 17.48 -10.14
CA LEU A 181 28.88 17.78 -10.20
C LEU A 181 29.26 18.98 -9.32
N GLN A 182 28.42 20.01 -9.29
CA GLN A 182 28.61 21.15 -8.42
C GLN A 182 28.53 20.74 -6.94
N LYS A 183 27.51 19.97 -6.53
CA LYS A 183 27.35 19.49 -5.15
C LYS A 183 28.51 18.61 -4.68
N VAL A 184 29.09 17.82 -5.57
CA VAL A 184 30.30 17.03 -5.27
C VAL A 184 31.50 17.95 -5.06
N LYS A 185 31.68 18.97 -5.91
CA LYS A 185 32.76 19.96 -5.74
C LYS A 185 32.64 20.75 -4.43
N GLU A 186 31.43 21.08 -4.03
CA GLU A 186 31.14 21.79 -2.78
C GLU A 186 31.22 20.88 -1.53
N GLY A 187 31.48 19.58 -1.71
CA GLY A 187 31.56 18.60 -0.61
C GLY A 187 30.21 18.28 0.07
N ILE A 188 29.07 18.69 -0.54
CA ILE A 188 27.74 18.41 -0.05
C ILE A 188 27.44 16.92 -0.19
N ILE A 189 27.92 16.30 -1.26
CA ILE A 189 27.83 14.86 -1.51
C ILE A 189 29.19 14.24 -1.26
N ASN A 190 29.24 13.34 -0.27
CA ASN A 190 30.40 12.54 0.05
C ASN A 190 30.01 11.08 0.17
N PRO A 191 30.25 10.25 -0.87
CA PRO A 191 29.81 8.85 -0.90
C PRO A 191 30.28 8.01 0.28
N GLU A 192 31.54 8.20 0.75
CA GLU A 192 32.07 7.43 1.87
C GLU A 192 31.40 7.78 3.21
N LYS A 193 31.17 9.07 3.44
CA LYS A 193 30.48 9.56 4.65
C LYS A 193 29.01 9.15 4.63
N ASP A 194 28.38 9.23 3.47
CA ASP A 194 26.98 8.88 3.30
C ASP A 194 26.75 7.38 3.51
N SER A 195 27.63 6.51 3.02
CA SER A 195 27.58 5.07 3.27
C SER A 195 27.74 4.71 4.76
N LYS A 196 28.63 5.38 5.49
CA LYS A 196 28.78 5.16 6.93
C LYS A 196 27.52 5.53 7.71
N LEU A 197 26.87 6.65 7.37
CA LEU A 197 25.62 7.06 8.00
C LEU A 197 24.52 6.03 7.78
N ILE A 198 24.40 5.48 6.58
CA ILE A 198 23.43 4.43 6.28
C ILE A 198 23.74 3.15 7.05
N ASP A 199 25.03 2.76 7.18
CA ASP A 199 25.43 1.59 7.96
C ASP A 199 25.06 1.74 9.45
N GLU A 200 25.14 2.94 10.00
CA GLU A 200 24.68 3.22 11.36
C GLU A 200 23.16 3.12 11.50
N MET A 201 22.40 3.58 10.50
CA MET A 201 20.92 3.50 10.49
C MET A 201 20.40 2.06 10.44
N ILE A 202 21.08 1.15 9.72
CA ILE A 202 20.65 -0.25 9.58
C ILE A 202 21.22 -1.18 10.64
N LYS A 203 21.97 -0.69 11.60
CA LYS A 203 22.52 -1.48 12.69
C LYS A 203 21.40 -1.93 13.63
N ASN A 204 21.14 -3.23 13.65
CA ASN A 204 20.10 -3.80 14.51
C ASN A 204 20.71 -4.28 15.83
N PRO A 205 20.41 -3.63 16.96
CA PRO A 205 20.93 -4.03 18.28
C PRO A 205 20.22 -5.27 18.85
N ASN A 206 19.03 -5.64 18.37
CA ASN A 206 18.28 -6.76 18.92
C ASN A 206 18.65 -8.09 18.25
N PRO A 207 19.37 -9.00 18.94
CA PRO A 207 19.73 -10.31 18.39
C PRO A 207 18.53 -11.22 18.14
N ARG A 208 17.37 -10.90 18.70
CA ARG A 208 16.13 -11.67 18.58
C ARG A 208 15.22 -11.20 17.46
N ALA A 209 15.57 -10.10 16.77
CA ALA A 209 14.79 -9.55 15.67
C ALA A 209 14.44 -10.58 14.59
N LYS A 210 15.37 -11.50 14.29
CA LYS A 210 15.13 -12.58 13.33
C LYS A 210 13.96 -13.50 13.71
N TYR A 211 13.76 -13.80 15.00
CA TYR A 211 12.65 -14.62 15.47
C TYR A 211 11.32 -13.87 15.39
N ALA A 212 11.34 -12.56 15.68
CA ALA A 212 10.18 -11.70 15.49
C ALA A 212 9.75 -11.66 14.02
N VAL A 213 10.72 -11.56 13.08
CA VAL A 213 10.44 -11.63 11.65
C VAL A 213 9.87 -12.99 11.25
N MET A 214 10.44 -14.09 11.74
CA MET A 214 9.93 -15.44 11.44
C MET A 214 8.49 -15.62 11.95
N ALA A 215 8.18 -15.15 13.15
CA ALA A 215 6.82 -15.19 13.70
C ALA A 215 5.84 -14.37 12.84
N PHE A 216 6.25 -13.18 12.41
CA PHE A 216 5.43 -12.33 11.53
C PHE A 216 5.17 -12.98 10.17
N LEU A 217 6.21 -13.49 9.52
CA LEU A 217 6.09 -14.19 8.23
C LEU A 217 5.22 -15.44 8.32
N PHE A 218 5.32 -16.17 9.43
CA PHE A 218 4.44 -17.32 9.69
C PHE A 218 2.97 -16.89 9.76
N GLY A 219 2.68 -15.79 10.47
CA GLY A 219 1.33 -15.23 10.52
C GLY A 219 0.79 -14.80 9.15
N VAL A 220 1.60 -14.08 8.37
CA VAL A 220 1.24 -13.69 7.00
C VAL A 220 0.97 -14.93 6.13
N LEU A 221 1.83 -15.94 6.21
CA LEU A 221 1.65 -17.21 5.50
C LEU A 221 0.34 -17.90 5.93
N ALA A 222 0.04 -17.95 7.21
CA ALA A 222 -1.20 -18.53 7.71
C ALA A 222 -2.43 -17.79 7.16
N VAL A 223 -2.42 -16.45 7.16
CA VAL A 223 -3.48 -15.63 6.53
C VAL A 223 -3.64 -15.98 5.06
N VAL A 224 -2.55 -16.11 4.30
CA VAL A 224 -2.60 -16.50 2.88
C VAL A 224 -3.20 -17.90 2.70
N VAL A 225 -2.79 -18.87 3.52
CA VAL A 225 -3.29 -20.25 3.44
C VAL A 225 -4.78 -20.31 3.73
N TYR A 226 -5.26 -19.74 4.84
CA TYR A 226 -6.69 -19.70 5.16
C TYR A 226 -7.50 -18.85 4.17
N GLY A 227 -6.89 -17.81 3.60
CA GLY A 227 -7.52 -16.99 2.58
C GLY A 227 -7.63 -17.65 1.22
N SER A 228 -6.69 -18.56 0.89
CA SER A 228 -6.68 -19.30 -0.38
C SER A 228 -7.49 -20.58 -0.34
N PHE A 229 -7.63 -21.18 0.83
CA PHE A 229 -8.32 -22.46 1.03
C PHE A 229 -9.44 -22.34 2.08
N PRO A 230 -10.62 -21.78 1.74
CA PRO A 230 -11.71 -21.60 2.70
C PRO A 230 -12.17 -22.90 3.37
N SER A 231 -11.97 -24.05 2.70
CA SER A 231 -12.38 -25.36 3.21
C SER A 231 -11.64 -25.80 4.49
N ILE A 232 -10.42 -25.26 4.74
CA ILE A 232 -9.64 -25.57 5.93
C ILE A 232 -9.88 -24.61 7.10
N ARG A 233 -10.72 -23.55 6.91
CA ARG A 233 -11.07 -22.63 8.00
C ARG A 233 -11.87 -23.38 9.06
N PRO A 234 -11.62 -23.08 10.36
CA PRO A 234 -12.44 -23.63 11.44
C PRO A 234 -13.92 -23.39 11.21
N SER A 235 -14.73 -24.35 11.58
CA SER A 235 -16.18 -24.27 11.49
C SER A 235 -16.84 -24.83 12.75
N PHE A 236 -17.99 -24.26 13.11
CA PHE A 236 -18.73 -24.60 14.32
C PHE A 236 -20.21 -24.79 13.97
N MET A 237 -20.87 -25.68 14.71
CA MET A 237 -22.32 -25.82 14.60
C MET A 237 -22.99 -24.76 15.49
N LEU A 238 -23.77 -23.88 14.89
CA LEU A 238 -24.59 -22.87 15.55
C LEU A 238 -26.02 -23.03 15.07
N ASP A 239 -26.95 -23.23 15.99
CA ASP A 239 -28.39 -23.39 15.68
C ASP A 239 -28.71 -24.48 14.64
N GLY A 240 -27.87 -25.50 14.53
CA GLY A 240 -28.02 -26.61 13.57
C GLY A 240 -27.41 -26.35 12.19
N GLU A 241 -26.83 -25.18 11.97
CA GLU A 241 -26.12 -24.82 10.73
C GLU A 241 -24.61 -24.78 10.92
N LEU A 242 -23.86 -25.13 9.89
CA LEU A 242 -22.41 -25.11 9.90
C LEU A 242 -21.92 -23.71 9.56
N HIS A 243 -21.46 -22.97 10.57
CA HIS A 243 -20.83 -21.67 10.44
C HIS A 243 -19.31 -21.80 10.34
N ARG A 244 -18.76 -21.25 9.25
CA ARG A 244 -17.31 -21.20 9.04
C ARG A 244 -16.78 -19.84 9.43
N VAL A 245 -15.61 -19.80 10.12
CA VAL A 245 -14.94 -18.56 10.50
C VAL A 245 -14.69 -17.71 9.26
N SER A 246 -15.12 -16.46 9.29
CA SER A 246 -14.98 -15.51 8.20
C SER A 246 -13.51 -15.10 7.98
N MET A 247 -13.18 -14.57 6.79
CA MET A 247 -11.81 -14.12 6.53
C MET A 247 -11.39 -12.92 7.41
N PRO A 248 -12.24 -11.94 7.70
CA PRO A 248 -11.97 -10.91 8.70
C PRO A 248 -11.52 -11.49 10.04
N GLU A 249 -12.32 -12.39 10.63
CA GLU A 249 -12.01 -13.03 11.92
C GLU A 249 -10.70 -13.82 11.89
N ILE A 250 -10.41 -14.53 10.79
CA ILE A 250 -9.13 -15.24 10.60
C ILE A 250 -7.95 -14.27 10.68
N ILE A 251 -8.02 -13.13 9.99
CA ILE A 251 -6.96 -12.12 10.00
C ILE A 251 -6.80 -11.54 11.41
N GLU A 252 -7.89 -11.19 12.07
CA GLU A 252 -7.91 -10.62 13.42
C GLU A 252 -7.26 -11.55 14.42
N ILE A 253 -7.72 -12.81 14.48
CA ILE A 253 -7.23 -13.82 15.42
C ILE A 253 -5.74 -14.09 15.17
N ILE A 254 -5.34 -14.35 13.93
CA ILE A 254 -3.95 -14.69 13.59
C ILE A 254 -3.04 -13.50 13.89
N MET A 255 -3.36 -12.30 13.41
CA MET A 255 -2.45 -11.17 13.52
C MET A 255 -2.30 -10.69 14.98
N MET A 256 -3.38 -10.71 15.79
CA MET A 256 -3.27 -10.39 17.22
C MET A 256 -2.47 -11.45 17.98
N SER A 257 -2.65 -12.73 17.66
CA SER A 257 -1.86 -13.81 18.25
C SER A 257 -0.37 -13.71 17.88
N VAL A 258 -0.09 -13.37 16.63
CA VAL A 258 1.27 -13.11 16.12
C VAL A 258 1.88 -11.89 16.80
N ALA A 259 1.12 -10.83 17.04
CA ALA A 259 1.61 -9.67 17.81
C ALA A 259 2.10 -10.11 19.21
N ALA A 260 1.31 -10.88 19.93
CA ALA A 260 1.69 -11.42 21.23
C ALA A 260 2.95 -12.31 21.15
N LEU A 261 3.00 -13.21 20.16
CA LEU A 261 4.18 -14.06 19.92
C LEU A 261 5.43 -13.24 19.63
N ILE A 262 5.34 -12.20 18.79
CA ILE A 262 6.46 -11.31 18.46
C ILE A 262 6.99 -10.60 19.70
N LEU A 263 6.11 -10.04 20.54
CA LEU A 263 6.51 -9.39 21.78
C LEU A 263 7.24 -10.35 22.72
N PHE A 264 6.76 -11.59 22.81
CA PHE A 264 7.36 -12.63 23.63
C PHE A 264 8.75 -13.07 23.12
N VAL A 265 8.84 -13.50 21.82
CA VAL A 265 10.10 -13.99 21.26
C VAL A 265 11.12 -12.88 21.04
N GLY A 266 10.67 -11.68 20.68
CA GLY A 266 11.49 -10.50 20.47
C GLY A 266 11.91 -9.80 21.76
N LYS A 267 11.30 -10.17 22.92
CA LYS A 267 11.44 -9.47 24.20
C LYS A 267 11.17 -7.96 24.09
N ALA A 268 10.20 -7.59 23.29
CA ALA A 268 9.80 -6.20 23.10
C ALA A 268 8.70 -5.81 24.08
N LYS A 269 8.63 -4.53 24.45
CA LYS A 269 7.60 -4.03 25.35
C LYS A 269 6.39 -3.52 24.54
N VAL A 270 5.18 -3.77 25.04
CA VAL A 270 3.94 -3.27 24.45
C VAL A 270 3.96 -1.74 24.30
N GLY A 271 4.48 -1.03 25.32
CA GLY A 271 4.58 0.42 25.29
C GLY A 271 5.44 0.98 24.15
N ASP A 272 6.47 0.23 23.73
CA ASP A 272 7.31 0.64 22.60
C ASP A 272 6.58 0.40 21.26
N ALA A 273 5.81 -0.67 21.16
CA ALA A 273 4.99 -0.95 19.99
C ALA A 273 3.93 0.15 19.76
N VAL A 274 3.21 0.55 20.81
CA VAL A 274 2.15 1.58 20.73
C VAL A 274 2.72 2.97 20.42
N LYS A 275 3.94 3.27 20.85
CA LYS A 275 4.63 4.54 20.54
C LYS A 275 5.30 4.54 19.17
N GLY A 276 5.37 3.40 18.48
CA GLY A 276 6.01 3.28 17.19
C GLY A 276 5.28 4.02 16.07
N ASN A 277 6.04 4.47 15.07
CA ASN A 277 5.49 5.19 13.93
C ASN A 277 4.48 4.35 13.12
N VAL A 278 4.67 3.04 13.07
CA VAL A 278 3.75 2.11 12.38
C VAL A 278 2.39 2.12 13.06
N PHE A 279 2.33 2.10 14.39
CA PHE A 279 1.09 2.16 15.15
C PHE A 279 0.36 3.49 14.94
N ALA A 280 1.08 4.61 15.07
CA ALA A 280 0.51 5.94 14.86
C ALA A 280 -0.06 6.12 13.45
N ALA A 281 0.67 5.67 12.43
CA ALA A 281 0.23 5.72 11.04
C ALA A 281 -1.02 4.87 10.80
N GLY A 282 -1.07 3.69 11.38
CA GLY A 282 -2.22 2.82 11.27
C GLY A 282 -3.46 3.32 11.97
N MET A 283 -3.33 3.89 13.16
CA MET A 283 -4.44 4.54 13.85
C MET A 283 -4.97 5.73 13.06
N ASN A 284 -4.10 6.50 12.41
CA ASN A 284 -4.52 7.58 11.51
C ASN A 284 -5.32 7.03 10.30
N ALA A 285 -4.90 5.91 9.73
CA ALA A 285 -5.64 5.24 8.65
C ALA A 285 -7.01 4.75 9.14
N MET A 286 -7.08 4.17 10.32
CA MET A 286 -8.34 3.73 10.93
C MET A 286 -9.32 4.90 11.11
N VAL A 287 -8.86 6.02 11.68
CA VAL A 287 -9.69 7.23 11.85
C VAL A 287 -10.14 7.79 10.50
N ALA A 288 -9.27 7.74 9.48
CA ALA A 288 -9.63 8.18 8.13
C ALA A 288 -10.74 7.32 7.53
N ILE A 289 -10.63 6.01 7.64
CA ILE A 289 -11.65 5.07 7.15
C ILE A 289 -12.97 5.25 7.91
N PHE A 290 -12.91 5.36 9.24
CA PHE A 290 -14.09 5.59 10.06
C PHE A 290 -14.89 6.80 9.56
N GLY A 291 -14.25 7.96 9.36
CA GLY A 291 -14.97 9.17 8.96
C GLY A 291 -15.30 9.22 7.47
N ILE A 292 -14.30 9.05 6.61
CA ILE A 292 -14.47 9.26 5.16
C ILE A 292 -15.27 8.14 4.52
N ALA A 293 -15.00 6.86 4.87
CA ALA A 293 -15.71 5.76 4.27
C ALA A 293 -17.18 5.76 4.68
N TRP A 294 -17.47 6.04 5.95
CA TRP A 294 -18.85 6.14 6.42
C TRP A 294 -19.60 7.31 5.76
N MET A 295 -18.94 8.47 5.59
CA MET A 295 -19.50 9.59 4.84
C MET A 295 -19.78 9.21 3.37
N GLY A 296 -18.81 8.56 2.72
CA GLY A 296 -18.94 8.10 1.35
C GLY A 296 -20.08 7.10 1.17
N ASP A 297 -20.17 6.10 2.04
CA ASP A 297 -21.24 5.10 2.00
C ASP A 297 -22.63 5.76 2.24
N THR A 298 -22.73 6.68 3.19
CA THR A 298 -23.94 7.47 3.45
C THR A 298 -24.35 8.27 2.21
N PHE A 299 -23.41 8.97 1.59
CA PHE A 299 -23.66 9.81 0.41
C PHE A 299 -24.07 8.99 -0.81
N PHE A 300 -23.29 7.96 -1.16
CA PHE A 300 -23.54 7.18 -2.37
C PHE A 300 -24.80 6.32 -2.26
N ASN A 301 -25.05 5.68 -1.12
CA ASN A 301 -26.28 4.92 -0.91
C ASN A 301 -27.52 5.81 -0.92
N GLY A 302 -27.41 7.00 -0.31
CA GLY A 302 -28.51 7.97 -0.30
C GLY A 302 -28.83 8.58 -1.67
N ASN A 303 -27.89 8.54 -2.63
CA ASN A 303 -28.03 9.10 -3.98
C ASN A 303 -27.87 8.05 -5.10
N LEU A 304 -27.95 6.77 -4.77
CA LEU A 304 -27.68 5.69 -5.73
C LEU A 304 -28.59 5.73 -6.98
N ALA A 305 -29.85 6.12 -6.82
CA ALA A 305 -30.78 6.27 -7.95
C ALA A 305 -30.28 7.32 -8.95
N PHE A 306 -29.87 8.49 -8.46
CA PHE A 306 -29.32 9.56 -9.29
C PHE A 306 -28.06 9.11 -10.08
N PHE A 307 -27.16 8.40 -9.41
CA PHE A 307 -25.97 7.88 -10.07
C PHE A 307 -26.29 6.81 -11.10
N LYS A 308 -27.27 5.92 -10.81
CA LYS A 308 -27.71 4.90 -11.77
C LYS A 308 -28.33 5.52 -13.02
N GLU A 309 -29.17 6.52 -12.90
CA GLU A 309 -29.79 7.18 -14.04
C GLU A 309 -28.78 7.96 -14.89
N GLY A 310 -27.83 8.67 -14.25
CA GLY A 310 -26.88 9.54 -14.94
C GLY A 310 -25.66 8.84 -15.53
N ILE A 311 -25.15 7.81 -14.88
CA ILE A 311 -23.82 7.25 -15.19
C ILE A 311 -23.87 5.77 -15.57
N ALA A 312 -24.92 5.03 -15.19
CA ALA A 312 -24.97 3.57 -15.36
C ALA A 312 -24.81 3.14 -16.82
N SER A 313 -25.42 3.85 -17.77
CA SER A 313 -25.30 3.53 -19.19
C SER A 313 -23.88 3.66 -19.71
N VAL A 314 -23.15 4.68 -19.27
CA VAL A 314 -21.77 4.93 -19.67
C VAL A 314 -20.83 3.91 -19.02
N VAL A 315 -20.99 3.67 -17.72
CA VAL A 315 -20.13 2.73 -16.98
C VAL A 315 -20.40 1.27 -17.37
N SER A 316 -21.66 0.89 -17.67
CA SER A 316 -21.97 -0.45 -18.17
C SER A 316 -21.38 -0.71 -19.56
N GLN A 317 -21.33 0.30 -20.41
CA GLN A 317 -20.71 0.20 -21.72
C GLN A 317 -19.19 0.24 -21.67
N TYR A 318 -18.65 1.06 -20.77
CA TYR A 318 -17.21 1.28 -20.61
C TYR A 318 -16.77 1.16 -19.14
N PRO A 319 -16.77 -0.05 -18.55
CA PRO A 319 -16.44 -0.24 -17.12
C PRO A 319 -15.09 0.34 -16.70
N PHE A 320 -14.11 0.37 -17.62
CA PHE A 320 -12.77 0.91 -17.35
C PHE A 320 -12.77 2.42 -17.00
N LEU A 321 -13.83 3.16 -17.36
CA LEU A 321 -13.97 4.56 -16.94
C LEU A 321 -14.14 4.69 -15.44
N PHE A 322 -14.64 3.66 -14.77
CA PHE A 322 -14.71 3.63 -13.32
C PHE A 322 -13.32 3.62 -12.66
N ALA A 323 -12.31 3.06 -13.33
CA ALA A 323 -10.92 3.13 -12.88
C ALA A 323 -10.41 4.59 -12.80
N ILE A 324 -10.88 5.47 -13.69
CA ILE A 324 -10.55 6.90 -13.65
C ILE A 324 -11.16 7.56 -12.41
N ALA A 325 -12.40 7.21 -12.06
CA ALA A 325 -13.04 7.71 -10.85
C ALA A 325 -12.30 7.25 -9.58
N LEU A 326 -11.89 5.97 -9.53
CA LEU A 326 -11.06 5.43 -8.46
C LEU A 326 -9.73 6.18 -8.35
N PHE A 327 -9.08 6.44 -9.48
CA PHE A 327 -7.82 7.16 -9.53
C PHE A 327 -7.96 8.59 -8.99
N ILE A 328 -8.92 9.34 -9.48
CA ILE A 328 -9.18 10.73 -9.04
C ILE A 328 -9.52 10.77 -7.55
N MET A 329 -10.40 9.88 -7.08
CA MET A 329 -10.78 9.83 -5.69
C MET A 329 -9.59 9.49 -4.78
N SER A 330 -8.71 8.59 -5.21
CA SER A 330 -7.53 8.22 -4.43
C SER A 330 -6.54 9.38 -4.24
N ILE A 331 -6.44 10.29 -5.21
CA ILE A 331 -5.64 11.52 -5.11
C ILE A 331 -6.18 12.42 -3.97
N MET A 332 -7.50 12.46 -3.80
CA MET A 332 -8.15 13.31 -2.80
C MET A 332 -8.13 12.69 -1.40
N LEU A 333 -8.33 11.38 -1.30
CA LEU A 333 -8.50 10.68 -0.01
C LEU A 333 -7.19 10.25 0.64
N PHE A 334 -6.10 10.17 -0.10
CA PHE A 334 -4.80 9.67 0.40
C PHE A 334 -4.88 8.32 1.13
N SER A 335 -5.87 7.48 0.78
CA SER A 335 -6.14 6.19 1.42
C SER A 335 -6.78 5.21 0.44
N GLN A 336 -6.08 4.12 0.14
CA GLN A 336 -6.58 3.05 -0.73
C GLN A 336 -7.84 2.42 -0.16
N ALA A 337 -7.81 2.07 1.13
CA ALA A 337 -8.94 1.46 1.81
C ALA A 337 -10.16 2.40 1.87
N ALA A 338 -9.95 3.70 2.13
CA ALA A 338 -11.01 4.68 2.08
C ALA A 338 -11.58 4.83 0.67
N THR A 339 -10.74 4.85 -0.37
CA THR A 339 -11.18 4.92 -1.77
C THR A 339 -12.04 3.71 -2.16
N VAL A 340 -11.59 2.50 -1.80
CA VAL A 340 -12.35 1.27 -2.01
C VAL A 340 -13.70 1.34 -1.30
N ARG A 341 -13.69 1.63 0.00
CA ARG A 341 -14.93 1.71 0.80
C ARG A 341 -15.91 2.76 0.31
N THR A 342 -15.40 3.85 -0.26
CA THR A 342 -16.23 4.95 -0.76
C THR A 342 -16.84 4.63 -2.13
N LEU A 343 -16.07 4.06 -3.07
CA LEU A 343 -16.51 3.94 -4.46
C LEU A 343 -16.95 2.53 -4.87
N TYR A 344 -16.43 1.46 -4.26
CA TYR A 344 -16.83 0.10 -4.67
C TYR A 344 -18.32 -0.20 -4.47
N PRO A 345 -19.01 0.27 -3.42
CA PRO A 345 -20.46 0.15 -3.33
C PRO A 345 -21.18 0.75 -4.54
N LEU A 346 -20.73 1.90 -5.02
CA LEU A 346 -21.25 2.52 -6.23
C LEU A 346 -20.96 1.64 -7.46
N GLY A 347 -19.73 1.14 -7.61
CA GLY A 347 -19.36 0.25 -8.72
C GLY A 347 -20.23 -1.02 -8.79
N ILE A 348 -20.46 -1.64 -7.64
CA ILE A 348 -21.37 -2.80 -7.51
C ILE A 348 -22.79 -2.38 -7.87
N GLY A 349 -23.27 -1.26 -7.36
CA GLY A 349 -24.60 -0.72 -7.64
C GLY A 349 -24.82 -0.38 -9.12
N LEU A 350 -23.75 -0.03 -9.85
CA LEU A 350 -23.75 0.22 -11.30
C LEU A 350 -23.62 -1.08 -12.13
N GLY A 351 -23.50 -2.25 -11.49
CA GLY A 351 -23.43 -3.54 -12.16
C GLY A 351 -22.04 -3.93 -12.70
N ILE A 352 -20.97 -3.28 -12.25
CA ILE A 352 -19.60 -3.69 -12.59
C ILE A 352 -19.33 -5.05 -11.95
N SER A 353 -18.77 -5.99 -12.72
CA SER A 353 -18.48 -7.33 -12.19
C SER A 353 -17.43 -7.26 -11.04
N PRO A 354 -17.56 -8.09 -10.01
CA PRO A 354 -16.61 -8.12 -8.89
C PRO A 354 -15.17 -8.35 -9.33
N LEU A 355 -14.92 -9.23 -10.30
CA LEU A 355 -13.59 -9.46 -10.85
C LEU A 355 -13.03 -8.24 -11.60
N ALA A 356 -13.89 -7.49 -12.32
CA ALA A 356 -13.46 -6.25 -12.96
C ALA A 356 -13.04 -5.19 -11.92
N LEU A 357 -13.74 -5.10 -10.79
CA LEU A 357 -13.33 -4.24 -9.69
C LEU A 357 -11.98 -4.68 -9.08
N VAL A 358 -11.71 -5.99 -8.99
CA VAL A 358 -10.39 -6.49 -8.59
C VAL A 358 -9.31 -6.08 -9.61
N ALA A 359 -9.58 -6.19 -10.91
CA ALA A 359 -8.64 -5.76 -11.96
C ALA A 359 -8.36 -4.25 -11.93
N MET A 360 -9.34 -3.43 -11.53
CA MET A 360 -9.20 -1.98 -11.38
C MET A 360 -8.53 -1.57 -10.05
N PHE A 361 -8.27 -2.48 -9.13
CA PHE A 361 -7.71 -2.15 -7.81
C PHE A 361 -6.41 -1.33 -7.87
N PRO A 362 -5.47 -1.52 -8.81
CA PRO A 362 -4.32 -0.63 -8.95
C PRO A 362 -4.66 0.86 -9.14
N ALA A 363 -5.87 1.19 -9.63
CA ALA A 363 -6.29 2.59 -9.81
C ALA A 363 -6.38 3.38 -8.50
N VAL A 364 -6.54 2.73 -7.34
CA VAL A 364 -6.60 3.42 -6.04
C VAL A 364 -5.23 3.95 -5.56
N ASN A 365 -4.22 3.92 -6.41
CA ASN A 365 -2.85 4.37 -6.11
C ASN A 365 -2.49 5.71 -6.75
N GLY A 366 -3.45 6.60 -6.99
CA GLY A 366 -3.23 7.91 -7.61
C GLY A 366 -2.38 8.90 -6.80
N TYR A 367 -1.86 8.54 -5.64
CA TYR A 367 -1.10 9.41 -4.72
C TYR A 367 0.14 10.05 -5.32
N PHE A 368 0.69 9.44 -6.36
CA PHE A 368 1.84 9.99 -7.07
C PHE A 368 1.48 11.21 -7.91
N PHE A 369 0.22 11.38 -8.30
CA PHE A 369 -0.21 12.42 -9.24
C PHE A 369 0.09 13.83 -8.73
N LEU A 370 -0.17 14.07 -7.45
CA LEU A 370 0.32 15.25 -6.74
C LEU A 370 1.45 14.81 -5.81
N PRO A 371 2.67 15.37 -5.94
CA PRO A 371 3.86 14.87 -5.23
C PRO A 371 3.92 15.34 -3.77
N ASN A 372 2.79 15.40 -3.10
CA ASN A 372 2.61 15.79 -1.70
C ASN A 372 2.37 14.61 -0.76
N TYR A 373 2.28 13.39 -1.29
CA TYR A 373 2.16 12.20 -0.45
C TYR A 373 3.49 11.93 0.28
N PRO A 374 3.44 11.52 1.56
CA PRO A 374 4.64 11.44 2.39
C PRO A 374 5.78 10.60 1.81
N THR A 375 5.51 9.52 1.08
CA THR A 375 6.55 8.70 0.45
C THR A 375 7.25 9.41 -0.70
N ALA A 376 6.53 10.22 -1.48
CA ALA A 376 7.11 11.03 -2.55
C ALA A 376 8.00 12.15 -1.98
N VAL A 377 7.52 12.83 -0.94
CA VAL A 377 8.29 13.85 -0.23
C VAL A 377 9.56 13.26 0.39
N ALA A 378 9.47 12.07 0.98
CA ALA A 378 10.61 11.37 1.54
C ALA A 378 11.64 11.00 0.45
N ALA A 379 11.21 10.50 -0.70
CA ALA A 379 12.10 10.18 -1.81
C ALA A 379 12.89 11.40 -2.30
N ILE A 380 12.23 12.56 -2.41
CA ILE A 380 12.88 13.82 -2.76
C ILE A 380 13.93 14.22 -1.70
N ASN A 381 13.59 14.11 -0.43
CA ASN A 381 14.48 14.49 0.68
C ASN A 381 15.68 13.55 0.84
N PHE A 382 15.53 12.26 0.54
CA PHE A 382 16.62 11.30 0.60
C PHE A 382 17.55 11.36 -0.61
N ASP A 383 17.12 11.97 -1.71
CA ASP A 383 17.98 12.19 -2.88
C ASP A 383 18.84 13.46 -2.71
N ARG A 384 20.01 13.30 -2.14
CA ARG A 384 20.97 14.40 -1.97
C ARG A 384 21.47 14.95 -3.29
N THR A 385 21.42 14.17 -4.40
CA THR A 385 21.82 14.66 -5.72
C THR A 385 20.87 15.74 -6.24
N GLY A 386 19.59 15.70 -5.82
CA GLY A 386 18.55 16.60 -6.29
C GLY A 386 17.99 16.20 -7.65
N SER A 387 18.28 14.96 -8.08
CA SER A 387 17.72 14.45 -9.32
C SER A 387 16.22 14.13 -9.19
N THR A 388 15.82 13.61 -8.03
CA THR A 388 14.41 13.38 -7.69
C THR A 388 13.77 14.70 -7.26
N ARG A 389 12.85 15.22 -8.05
CA ARG A 389 12.36 16.58 -7.86
C ARG A 389 10.92 16.78 -8.32
N ILE A 390 10.34 17.89 -7.86
CA ILE A 390 9.16 18.51 -8.45
C ILE A 390 9.66 19.53 -9.45
N GLY A 391 9.20 19.47 -10.70
CA GLY A 391 9.54 20.41 -11.74
C GLY A 391 8.81 21.76 -11.58
N ARG A 392 8.95 22.62 -12.59
CA ARG A 392 8.33 23.96 -12.58
C ARG A 392 6.82 23.92 -12.41
N PHE A 393 6.16 22.90 -12.94
CA PHE A 393 4.73 22.64 -12.75
C PHE A 393 4.58 21.45 -11.79
N VAL A 394 3.60 21.50 -10.89
CA VAL A 394 3.34 20.46 -9.90
C VAL A 394 3.16 19.07 -10.54
N ILE A 395 2.61 19.03 -11.75
CA ILE A 395 2.42 17.78 -12.51
C ILE A 395 3.67 17.32 -13.28
N ASN A 396 4.77 18.08 -13.27
CA ASN A 396 6.03 17.70 -13.90
C ASN A 396 7.04 17.29 -12.81
N HIS A 397 6.96 16.07 -12.36
CA HIS A 397 7.82 15.54 -11.29
C HIS A 397 8.25 14.09 -11.56
N SER A 398 9.24 13.64 -10.82
CA SER A 398 9.93 12.36 -11.01
C SER A 398 9.05 11.10 -10.86
N PHE A 399 7.84 11.23 -10.33
CA PHE A 399 6.95 10.09 -10.08
C PHE A 399 5.89 9.87 -11.16
N GLN A 400 5.68 10.81 -12.07
CA GLN A 400 4.58 10.76 -13.06
C GLN A 400 4.68 9.57 -13.99
N LEU A 401 5.83 9.40 -14.66
CA LEU A 401 5.97 8.30 -15.60
C LEU A 401 5.84 6.95 -14.92
N ALA A 402 6.55 6.76 -13.81
CA ALA A 402 6.49 5.51 -13.04
C ALA A 402 5.06 5.23 -12.59
N GLY A 403 4.36 6.24 -12.06
CA GLY A 403 3.02 6.10 -11.55
C GLY A 403 1.99 5.74 -12.61
N PHE A 404 1.93 6.48 -13.71
CA PHE A 404 1.01 6.17 -14.80
C PHE A 404 1.32 4.83 -15.44
N THR A 405 2.60 4.53 -15.70
CA THR A 405 2.99 3.25 -16.31
C THR A 405 2.56 2.08 -15.43
N THR A 406 2.91 2.11 -14.14
CA THR A 406 2.54 1.01 -13.22
C THR A 406 1.05 0.83 -13.11
N THR A 407 0.29 1.94 -12.97
CA THR A 407 -1.16 1.88 -12.81
C THR A 407 -1.84 1.34 -14.07
N ILE A 408 -1.55 1.92 -15.24
CA ILE A 408 -2.17 1.53 -16.51
C ILE A 408 -1.83 0.08 -16.87
N VAL A 409 -0.55 -0.28 -16.78
CA VAL A 409 -0.10 -1.65 -17.10
C VAL A 409 -0.70 -2.66 -16.12
N SER A 410 -0.72 -2.36 -14.82
CA SER A 410 -1.30 -3.28 -13.82
C SER A 410 -2.80 -3.47 -14.04
N ILE A 411 -3.56 -2.43 -14.38
CA ILE A 411 -4.98 -2.57 -14.73
C ILE A 411 -5.13 -3.42 -15.99
N GLY A 412 -4.38 -3.13 -17.06
CA GLY A 412 -4.44 -3.88 -18.31
C GLY A 412 -4.12 -5.36 -18.13
N VAL A 413 -3.04 -5.68 -17.40
CA VAL A 413 -2.68 -7.06 -17.08
C VAL A 413 -3.72 -7.70 -16.17
N GLY A 414 -4.26 -6.97 -15.19
CA GLY A 414 -5.36 -7.43 -14.35
C GLY A 414 -6.57 -7.86 -15.17
N TYR A 415 -6.98 -7.03 -16.13
CA TYR A 415 -8.08 -7.38 -17.05
C TYR A 415 -7.79 -8.60 -17.93
N LEU A 416 -6.53 -8.82 -18.31
CA LEU A 416 -6.15 -10.05 -19.04
C LEU A 416 -6.24 -11.27 -18.14
N ILE A 417 -5.79 -11.18 -16.88
CA ILE A 417 -5.79 -12.32 -15.96
C ILE A 417 -7.22 -12.75 -15.60
N ILE A 418 -8.13 -11.82 -15.34
CA ILE A 418 -9.50 -12.18 -14.96
C ILE A 418 -10.30 -12.90 -16.06
N GLN A 419 -9.80 -12.92 -17.31
CA GLN A 419 -10.42 -13.72 -18.37
C GLN A 419 -10.22 -15.23 -18.16
N PHE A 420 -9.29 -15.62 -17.27
CA PHE A 420 -8.96 -17.02 -16.98
C PHE A 420 -9.41 -17.45 -15.57
N LEU A 421 -10.08 -16.57 -14.83
CA LEU A 421 -10.63 -16.85 -13.50
C LEU A 421 -12.16 -16.99 -13.56
#